data_03ccf5f5bc7a606e8296e8f5b9ac51cc
#
_entry.id   03ccf5f5bc7a606e8296e8f5b9ac51cc
#
_cell.length_a   1.000
_cell.length_b   1.000
_cell.length_c   1.000
_cell.angle_alpha   90.00
_cell.angle_beta   90.00
_cell.angle_gamma   90.00
#
_symmetry.space_group_name_H-M   'P 1'
#
loop_
_entity.id
_entity.type
_entity.pdbx_description
1 polymer ?
#
loop_
_entity_poly.entity_id
_entity_poly.type
_entity_poly.pdbx_seq_one_letter_code
_entity_poly.pdbx_strand_id
1 'polypeptide(L)'
;NEYRNNKNFVIMKPAIIRPDLELKKEIREVPARNVIYIRLFGDYKMNDYGGTWMRLFQFIKEEKLPMGDMAPYCMYHDDPKVTPADKLRTDVCMVMPVTVTPKGDVGFKQLPAGRYAVFTYKGSYEYLQSVYDTIYDERRVECRTLSE
;
A
#
# COMPACT_ATOMS: atom_id res chain seq x y z
N ASN A 1 -14.64 -2.92 22.09
CA ASN A 1 -14.81 -3.09 21.58
C ASN A 1 -15.32 -3.33 20.85
N GLU A 2 -15.61 -3.49 20.22
CA GLU A 2 -15.92 -3.92 19.46
C GLU A 2 -16.23 -3.60 18.47
N TYR A 3 -16.19 -3.35 17.63
CA TYR A 3 -16.49 -2.99 16.56
C TYR A 3 -17.38 -3.27 15.86
N ARG A 4 -18.04 -3.33 15.37
CA ARG A 4 -18.83 -3.48 14.69
C ARG A 4 -19.47 -4.08 14.12
N ASN A 5 -19.84 -4.32 13.79
CA ASN A 5 -20.37 -4.89 13.27
C ASN A 5 -20.76 -5.60 13.00
N ASN A 6 -21.33 -5.44 12.54
CA ASN A 6 -21.71 -6.37 12.34
C ASN A 6 -21.27 -7.26 12.33
N LYS A 7 -20.97 -7.18 12.41
CA LYS A 7 -20.23 -7.95 12.62
C LYS A 7 -19.13 -7.67 13.20
N ASN A 8 -18.78 -7.37 13.81
CA ASN A 8 -18.01 -7.27 14.39
C ASN A 8 -17.12 -7.37 14.99
N PHE A 9 -16.49 -6.69 15.21
CA PHE A 9 -15.54 -6.89 15.70
C PHE A 9 -15.02 -6.13 16.58
N VAL A 10 -14.55 -6.17 17.32
CA VAL A 10 -14.15 -5.72 18.07
C VAL A 10 -13.24 -5.38 18.41
N ILE A 11 -12.68 -4.79 18.74
CA ILE A 11 -11.76 -4.69 18.90
C ILE A 11 -11.32 -4.53 19.83
N MET A 12 -10.87 -4.54 20.63
CA MET A 12 -10.32 -4.49 21.19
C MET A 12 -9.51 -4.92 21.42
N LYS A 13 -9.15 -4.78 21.61
CA LYS A 13 -8.41 -5.26 21.59
C LYS A 13 -8.02 -5.63 20.91
N PRO A 14 -7.34 -5.81 21.19
CA PRO A 14 -6.63 -5.80 19.97
C PRO A 14 -7.54 -6.10 18.86
N ALA A 15 -7.11 -5.75 17.69
CA ALA A 15 -7.91 -6.03 16.53
C ALA A 15 -8.26 -7.51 16.54
N ILE A 16 -9.51 -7.78 16.42
CA ILE A 16 -9.96 -9.16 16.37
C ILE A 16 -10.13 -9.53 14.93
N ILE A 17 -9.46 -10.59 14.52
CA ILE A 17 -9.59 -11.08 13.15
C ILE A 17 -10.91 -11.81 13.09
N ARG A 18 -11.72 -11.42 12.16
CA ARG A 18 -12.97 -12.12 11.95
C ARG A 18 -12.68 -13.50 11.39
N PRO A 19 -13.40 -14.50 11.85
CA PRO A 19 -13.12 -15.86 11.35
C PRO A 19 -13.34 -16.01 9.86
N ASP A 20 -14.15 -15.14 9.26
CA ASP A 20 -14.42 -15.20 7.84
C ASP A 20 -13.45 -14.40 6.98
N LEU A 21 -12.45 -13.75 7.62
CA LEU A 21 -11.42 -13.07 6.86
C LEU A 21 -10.48 -14.09 6.26
N GLU A 22 -10.28 -13.96 4.97
CA GLU A 22 -9.28 -14.78 4.29
C GLU A 22 -8.02 -13.97 4.14
N LEU A 23 -7.02 -14.33 4.89
CA LEU A 23 -5.73 -13.66 4.85
C LEU A 23 -4.66 -14.71 4.65
N LYS A 24 -3.99 -14.62 3.51
CA LYS A 24 -2.98 -15.57 3.14
C LYS A 24 -1.63 -14.89 3.18
N LYS A 25 -0.67 -15.53 3.79
CA LYS A 25 0.67 -14.99 3.93
C LYS A 25 1.67 -15.90 3.27
N GLU A 26 2.61 -15.32 2.53
CA GLU A 26 3.73 -16.08 2.00
C GLU A 26 4.97 -15.20 1.99
N ILE A 27 6.12 -15.82 2.06
CA ILE A 27 7.40 -15.12 1.91
C ILE A 27 7.83 -15.33 0.47
N ARG A 28 8.14 -14.23 -0.21
CA ARG A 28 8.43 -14.28 -1.63
C ARG A 28 9.65 -13.44 -1.96
N GLU A 29 10.47 -13.96 -2.84
CA GLU A 29 11.57 -13.18 -3.41
C GLU A 29 10.99 -12.26 -4.47
N VAL A 30 11.28 -10.98 -4.38
CA VAL A 30 10.77 -9.99 -5.31
C VAL A 30 11.95 -9.25 -5.93
N PRO A 31 11.99 -9.12 -7.24
CA PRO A 31 13.10 -8.40 -7.89
C PRO A 31 12.96 -6.90 -7.69
N ALA A 32 14.05 -6.20 -7.94
CA ALA A 32 14.02 -4.73 -7.93
C ALA A 32 13.05 -4.23 -9.01
N ARG A 33 12.38 -3.13 -8.72
CA ARG A 33 11.38 -2.59 -9.63
C ARG A 33 11.54 -1.08 -9.73
N ASN A 34 11.43 -0.59 -10.94
CA ASN A 34 11.37 0.84 -11.19
C ASN A 34 9.94 1.30 -11.04
N VAL A 35 9.72 2.39 -10.32
CA VAL A 35 8.38 2.94 -10.20
C VAL A 35 8.39 4.44 -10.38
N ILE A 36 7.35 4.95 -11.00
CA ILE A 36 7.00 6.35 -10.90
C ILE A 36 5.94 6.48 -9.84
N TYR A 37 5.89 7.62 -9.19
CA TYR A 37 4.95 7.78 -8.10
C TYR A 37 4.57 9.25 -7.90
N ILE A 38 3.41 9.44 -7.30
CA ILE A 38 2.98 10.74 -6.80
C ILE A 38 2.72 10.58 -5.32
N ARG A 39 3.31 11.45 -4.52
CA ARG A 39 3.17 11.40 -3.07
C ARG A 39 2.01 12.27 -2.63
N LEU A 40 1.10 11.66 -1.88
CA LEU A 40 -0.03 12.34 -1.30
C LEU A 40 0.16 12.46 0.20
N PHE A 41 -0.35 13.54 0.76
CA PHE A 41 -0.36 13.75 2.20
C PHE A 41 -1.81 13.83 2.67
N GLY A 42 -2.11 13.15 3.77
CA GLY A 42 -3.44 13.20 4.33
C GLY A 42 -3.97 11.84 4.71
N ASP A 43 -5.17 11.84 5.26
CA ASP A 43 -5.84 10.64 5.71
C ASP A 43 -5.91 9.62 4.57
N TYR A 44 -5.49 8.40 4.86
CA TYR A 44 -5.44 7.34 3.84
C TYR A 44 -6.79 7.08 3.19
N LYS A 45 -7.87 7.35 3.89
CA LYS A 45 -9.21 7.11 3.36
C LYS A 45 -9.74 8.26 2.52
N MET A 46 -9.12 9.43 2.62
CA MET A 46 -9.63 10.63 1.98
C MET A 46 -8.87 11.02 0.74
N ASN A 47 -7.81 10.31 0.41
CA ASN A 47 -6.99 10.63 -0.76
C ASN A 47 -7.75 10.33 -2.05
N ASP A 48 -7.48 11.14 -3.06
CA ASP A 48 -8.06 10.93 -4.38
C ASP A 48 -7.17 9.97 -5.18
N TYR A 49 -7.36 8.70 -4.95
CA TYR A 49 -6.54 7.69 -5.63
C TYR A 49 -6.83 7.63 -7.12
N GLY A 50 -8.10 7.73 -7.49
CA GLY A 50 -8.49 7.65 -8.89
C GLY A 50 -7.90 8.77 -9.71
N GLY A 51 -8.02 10.00 -9.22
CA GLY A 51 -7.43 11.15 -9.90
C GLY A 51 -5.92 11.05 -10.02
N THR A 52 -5.29 10.51 -8.97
CA THR A 52 -3.83 10.36 -8.98
C THR A 52 -3.38 9.30 -9.99
N TRP A 53 -4.12 8.19 -10.11
CA TRP A 53 -3.84 7.20 -11.15
C TRP A 53 -3.95 7.81 -12.53
N MET A 54 -4.99 8.61 -12.76
CA MET A 54 -5.17 9.27 -14.05
C MET A 54 -4.01 10.22 -14.36
N ARG A 55 -3.51 10.92 -13.33
CA ARG A 55 -2.35 11.77 -13.48
C ARG A 55 -1.11 10.98 -13.94
N LEU A 56 -0.89 9.83 -13.32
CA LEU A 56 0.24 8.99 -13.70
C LEU A 56 0.09 8.48 -15.14
N PHE A 57 -1.10 8.06 -15.52
CA PHE A 57 -1.34 7.62 -16.89
C PHE A 57 -1.09 8.76 -17.88
N GLN A 58 -1.54 9.95 -17.53
CA GLN A 58 -1.34 11.10 -18.39
C GLN A 58 0.15 11.40 -18.55
N PHE A 59 0.90 11.32 -17.45
CA PHE A 59 2.34 11.53 -17.49
C PHE A 59 3.02 10.54 -18.43
N ILE A 60 2.66 9.26 -18.33
CA ILE A 60 3.22 8.23 -19.19
C ILE A 60 2.96 8.56 -20.65
N LYS A 61 1.76 9.04 -20.93
CA LYS A 61 1.38 9.37 -22.29
C LYS A 61 2.14 10.59 -22.78
N GLU A 62 2.22 11.64 -21.97
CA GLU A 62 2.90 12.87 -22.35
C GLU A 62 4.38 12.67 -22.60
N GLU A 63 5.01 11.85 -21.75
CA GLU A 63 6.44 11.60 -21.86
C GLU A 63 6.74 10.44 -22.81
N LYS A 64 5.71 9.87 -23.43
CA LYS A 64 5.84 8.79 -24.40
C LYS A 64 6.64 7.62 -23.86
N LEU A 65 6.34 7.25 -22.61
CA LEU A 65 7.05 6.17 -21.96
C LEU A 65 6.48 4.83 -22.39
N PRO A 66 7.31 3.78 -22.43
CA PRO A 66 6.81 2.46 -22.76
C PRO A 66 5.94 1.96 -21.63
N MET A 67 4.86 1.28 -21.99
CA MET A 67 3.95 0.66 -21.03
C MET A 67 4.30 -0.80 -20.96
N GLY A 68 4.78 -1.19 -19.82
CA GLY A 68 5.05 -2.60 -19.59
C GLY A 68 3.90 -3.23 -18.86
N ASP A 69 4.25 -4.15 -18.00
CA ASP A 69 3.31 -4.83 -17.15
C ASP A 69 2.90 -3.84 -16.06
N MET A 70 1.88 -3.08 -16.33
CA MET A 70 1.49 -1.97 -15.47
C MET A 70 0.83 -2.48 -14.21
N ALA A 71 1.60 -2.57 -13.16
CA ALA A 71 1.09 -2.97 -11.87
C ALA A 71 0.95 -1.73 -10.98
N PRO A 72 -0.26 -1.28 -10.73
CA PRO A 72 -0.48 -0.14 -9.84
C PRO A 72 -0.48 -0.61 -8.39
N TYR A 73 0.06 0.22 -7.51
CA TYR A 73 -0.06 -0.05 -6.08
C TYR A 73 0.23 1.20 -5.28
N CYS A 74 -0.10 1.13 -4.01
CA CYS A 74 0.15 2.23 -3.09
C CYS A 74 1.11 1.81 -2.01
N MET A 75 1.97 2.73 -1.61
CA MET A 75 2.86 2.52 -0.48
C MET A 75 2.43 3.45 0.63
N TYR A 76 2.07 2.87 1.77
CA TYR A 76 1.65 3.62 2.94
C TYR A 76 2.83 3.68 3.88
N HIS A 77 3.38 4.87 4.08
CA HIS A 77 4.66 5.03 4.77
C HIS A 77 4.53 5.16 6.27
N ASP A 78 3.38 5.54 6.77
CA ASP A 78 3.24 5.93 8.16
C ASP A 78 2.16 5.12 8.85
N ASP A 79 2.31 4.99 10.16
CA ASP A 79 1.33 4.31 10.98
C ASP A 79 0.29 5.33 11.44
N PRO A 80 -0.98 5.19 11.02
CA PRO A 80 -2.02 6.16 11.44
C PRO A 80 -2.24 6.22 12.94
N LYS A 81 -1.75 5.22 13.68
CA LYS A 81 -1.89 5.23 15.14
C LYS A 81 -0.90 6.17 15.80
N VAL A 82 0.19 6.53 15.13
CA VAL A 82 1.21 7.42 15.69
C VAL A 82 1.42 8.70 14.90
N THR A 83 1.04 8.71 13.63
CA THR A 83 1.24 9.87 12.78
C THR A 83 -0.07 10.61 12.59
N PRO A 84 -0.11 11.93 12.80
CA PRO A 84 -1.34 12.69 12.56
C PRO A 84 -1.84 12.53 11.14
N ALA A 85 -3.16 12.56 10.98
CA ALA A 85 -3.79 12.24 9.69
C ALA A 85 -3.30 13.15 8.57
N ASP A 86 -3.07 14.43 8.86
CA ASP A 86 -2.63 15.38 7.83
C ASP A 86 -1.19 15.17 7.41
N LYS A 87 -0.44 14.31 8.09
CA LYS A 87 0.95 14.04 7.78
C LYS A 87 1.20 12.64 7.25
N LEU A 88 0.15 11.86 7.12
CA LEU A 88 0.29 10.52 6.55
C LEU A 88 0.68 10.62 5.08
N ARG A 89 1.65 9.79 4.69
CA ARG A 89 2.18 9.82 3.33
C ARG A 89 1.79 8.56 2.59
N THR A 90 1.26 8.75 1.40
CA THR A 90 0.94 7.66 0.48
C THR A 90 1.64 7.92 -0.83
N ASP A 91 2.40 6.95 -1.32
CA ASP A 91 2.92 7.02 -2.68
C ASP A 91 2.02 6.17 -3.55
N VAL A 92 1.40 6.81 -4.53
CA VAL A 92 0.62 6.12 -5.54
C VAL A 92 1.60 5.79 -6.65
N CYS A 93 1.82 4.50 -6.89
CA CYS A 93 2.94 4.03 -7.69
C CYS A 93 2.49 3.26 -8.90
N MET A 94 3.34 3.29 -9.93
CA MET A 94 3.15 2.46 -11.10
C MET A 94 4.50 1.88 -11.52
N VAL A 95 4.55 0.58 -11.74
CA VAL A 95 5.78 -0.09 -12.14
C VAL A 95 6.09 0.25 -13.59
N MET A 96 7.35 0.59 -13.84
CA MET A 96 7.79 0.97 -15.19
C MET A 96 8.88 0.01 -15.66
N PRO A 97 8.92 -0.29 -16.95
CA PRO A 97 9.97 -1.16 -17.49
C PRO A 97 11.31 -0.47 -17.67
N VAL A 98 11.36 0.86 -17.50
CA VAL A 98 12.57 1.64 -17.72
C VAL A 98 12.75 2.64 -16.60
N THR A 99 13.94 3.22 -16.50
CA THR A 99 14.15 4.36 -15.61
C THR A 99 13.46 5.58 -16.22
N VAL A 100 13.01 6.48 -15.37
CA VAL A 100 12.24 7.64 -15.78
C VAL A 100 12.80 8.86 -15.08
N THR A 101 12.90 9.95 -15.82
CA THR A 101 13.34 11.23 -15.25
C THR A 101 12.17 11.87 -14.51
N PRO A 102 12.33 12.20 -13.23
CA PRO A 102 11.26 12.87 -12.49
C PRO A 102 10.90 14.21 -13.10
N LYS A 103 9.64 14.58 -13.03
CA LYS A 103 9.18 15.83 -13.57
C LYS A 103 7.90 16.27 -12.88
N GLY A 104 7.87 17.51 -12.42
CA GLY A 104 6.69 18.02 -11.73
C GLY A 104 6.43 17.27 -10.43
N ASP A 105 5.20 16.83 -10.26
CA ASP A 105 4.82 16.09 -9.07
C ASP A 105 5.07 14.58 -9.21
N VAL A 106 5.61 14.14 -10.34
CA VAL A 106 5.88 12.72 -10.56
C VAL A 106 7.34 12.44 -10.23
N GLY A 107 7.57 11.57 -9.27
CA GLY A 107 8.90 11.14 -8.88
C GLY A 107 9.22 9.78 -9.45
N PHE A 108 10.49 9.42 -9.33
CA PHE A 108 10.97 8.12 -9.75
C PHE A 108 11.80 7.51 -8.63
N LYS A 109 11.63 6.22 -8.40
CA LYS A 109 12.51 5.51 -7.48
C LYS A 109 12.56 4.05 -7.87
N GLN A 110 13.58 3.37 -7.36
CA GLN A 110 13.71 1.95 -7.54
C GLN A 110 13.43 1.27 -6.21
N LEU A 111 12.51 0.34 -6.21
CA LEU A 111 12.22 -0.45 -5.02
C LEU A 111 13.21 -1.60 -4.98
N PRO A 112 13.82 -1.86 -3.82
CA PRO A 112 14.88 -2.86 -3.76
C PRO A 112 14.35 -4.27 -3.94
N ALA A 113 15.20 -5.12 -4.48
CA ALA A 113 14.94 -6.54 -4.48
C ALA A 113 15.08 -7.07 -3.05
N GLY A 114 14.39 -8.15 -2.76
CA GLY A 114 14.52 -8.74 -1.45
C GLY A 114 13.41 -9.72 -1.16
N ARG A 115 13.41 -10.17 0.08
CA ARG A 115 12.39 -11.06 0.58
C ARG A 115 11.28 -10.23 1.22
N TYR A 116 10.06 -10.49 0.79
CA TYR A 116 8.90 -9.74 1.25
C TYR A 116 7.88 -10.70 1.82
N ALA A 117 7.24 -10.29 2.90
CA ALA A 117 6.05 -10.96 3.35
C ALA A 117 4.89 -10.40 2.54
N VAL A 118 4.22 -11.27 1.81
CA VAL A 118 3.11 -10.87 0.94
C VAL A 118 1.83 -11.40 1.54
N PHE A 119 0.93 -10.50 1.86
CA PHE A 119 -0.36 -10.84 2.46
C PHE A 119 -1.44 -10.61 1.41
N THR A 120 -2.24 -11.61 1.18
CA THR A 120 -3.35 -11.50 0.24
C THR A 120 -4.65 -11.57 1.00
N TYR A 121 -5.44 -10.53 0.86
CA TYR A 121 -6.74 -10.44 1.51
C TYR A 121 -7.82 -10.43 0.45
N LYS A 122 -8.85 -11.23 0.67
CA LYS A 122 -10.01 -11.27 -0.18
C LYS A 122 -11.22 -10.99 0.67
N GLY A 123 -11.95 -9.94 0.36
CA GLY A 123 -13.13 -9.60 1.14
C GLY A 123 -13.50 -8.14 1.01
N SER A 124 -14.36 -7.71 1.91
CA SER A 124 -14.89 -6.35 1.87
C SER A 124 -13.87 -5.34 2.38
N TYR A 125 -13.86 -4.17 1.77
CA TYR A 125 -13.02 -3.07 2.23
C TYR A 125 -13.34 -2.63 3.66
N GLU A 126 -14.54 -2.92 4.13
CA GLU A 126 -14.89 -2.48 5.49
C GLU A 126 -14.06 -3.18 6.55
N TYR A 127 -13.45 -4.32 6.24
CA TYR A 127 -12.60 -5.04 7.19
C TYR A 127 -11.12 -4.74 6.98
N LEU A 128 -10.81 -3.83 6.09
CA LEU A 128 -9.42 -3.59 5.72
C LEU A 128 -8.57 -3.12 6.90
N GLN A 129 -9.16 -2.35 7.82
CA GLN A 129 -8.43 -1.90 8.99
C GLN A 129 -8.00 -3.10 9.85
N SER A 130 -8.87 -4.07 10.02
CA SER A 130 -8.53 -5.28 10.77
C SER A 130 -7.40 -6.05 10.11
N VAL A 131 -7.41 -6.09 8.78
CA VAL A 131 -6.34 -6.75 8.02
C VAL A 131 -5.02 -6.05 8.27
N TYR A 132 -4.99 -4.73 8.18
CA TYR A 132 -3.76 -3.98 8.42
C TYR A 132 -3.27 -4.13 9.85
N ASP A 133 -4.17 -4.13 10.81
CA ASP A 133 -3.78 -4.33 12.21
C ASP A 133 -3.10 -5.68 12.40
N THR A 134 -3.64 -6.71 11.77
CA THR A 134 -3.05 -8.05 11.83
C THR A 134 -1.67 -8.06 11.21
N ILE A 135 -1.53 -7.45 10.05
CA ILE A 135 -0.25 -7.41 9.35
C ILE A 135 0.79 -6.68 10.18
N TYR A 136 0.42 -5.55 10.78
CA TYR A 136 1.37 -4.81 11.61
C TYR A 136 1.75 -5.57 12.86
N ASP A 137 0.82 -6.31 13.45
CA ASP A 137 1.17 -7.13 14.60
C ASP A 137 2.16 -8.21 14.23
N GLU A 138 1.97 -8.86 13.09
CA GLU A 138 2.92 -9.85 12.61
C GLU A 138 4.27 -9.22 12.30
N ARG A 139 4.26 -8.02 11.74
CA ARG A 139 5.51 -7.34 11.45
C ARG A 139 6.32 -7.05 12.70
N ARG A 140 5.66 -6.76 13.80
CA ARG A 140 6.39 -6.54 15.03
C ARG A 140 7.15 -7.78 15.45
N VAL A 141 6.64 -8.95 15.14
CA VAL A 141 7.28 -10.20 15.48
C VAL A 141 8.35 -10.56 14.46
N GLU A 142 8.08 -10.32 13.18
CA GLU A 142 8.94 -10.80 12.10
C GLU A 142 9.49 -9.66 11.24
N CYS A 143 9.55 -8.48 11.79
CA CYS A 143 9.83 -7.32 10.96
C CYS A 143 11.18 -7.35 10.29
N ARG A 144 12.09 -8.17 10.80
CA ARG A 144 13.39 -8.26 10.16
C ARG A 144 13.34 -8.92 8.83
N THR A 145 12.28 -9.64 8.52
CA THR A 145 12.19 -10.34 7.26
C THR A 145 11.34 -9.60 6.24
N LEU A 146 10.79 -8.43 6.60
CA LEU A 146 9.89 -7.70 5.73
C LEU A 146 10.58 -6.53 5.11
N SER A 147 10.28 -6.29 3.85
CA SER A 147 10.61 -5.04 3.20
C SER A 147 9.33 -4.38 2.83
N GLU A 148 9.21 -3.17 3.04
CA GLU A 148 8.02 -2.56 2.80
C GLU A 148 7.78 -1.92 1.67
#